data_b344e9a4fcd96c8d1d34f834aa6388bd
#
_entry.id   b344e9a4fcd96c8d1d34f834aa6388bd
#
_cell.length_a   1.000
_cell.length_b   1.000
_cell.length_c   1.000
_cell.angle_alpha   90.00
_cell.angle_beta   90.00
_cell.angle_gamma   90.00
#
_symmetry.space_group_name_H-M   'P 1'
#
loop_
_entity.id
_entity.type
_entity.pdbx_description
1 polymer ?
#
loop_
_entity_poly.entity_id
_entity_poly.type
_entity_poly.pdbx_seq_one_letter_code
_entity_poly.pdbx_strand_id
1 'polypeptide(L)'
;MKIPNGQQIIEQFEKWSPKYLAMEGDPIGLHVGTLNKKIERVLVTLDVDDAVVDEAIEKGAGLIIAHHPPIFRPLKNLQTDFPHGQLMEKLIKNDIAVYAAHTNLDVAWGGVNDLLADALGLNDTEVLVKTYEAELVKVAVFVPESHEGQVRKAFGDAGAGAIGDYDFCSYTLSGTGRFRPNASADPYIGEAGKMEETAESKIEVVVRKAEKDRVIRAMIAAHPYEEPAYDVFTLENKELPMGLGRIGRLKDEMTLDEFAEHVKKSLGVPFARVVGTGKETIKKVAVLGGDGNKYIQQAKRAGADVYVTGDLYFHVAQDAQAIGLPVIDPGHHVEKVMIQGVVDHMTEKGANWQCEFLPSEVNTEPFRLK
;
A
#
# COMPACT_ATOMS: atom_id res chain seq x y z
N MET A 1 5.00 -25.69 9.52
CA MET A 1 5.01 -24.48 8.67
C MET A 1 5.27 -24.89 7.22
N LYS A 2 4.72 -24.17 6.25
CA LYS A 2 4.86 -24.45 4.81
C LYS A 2 5.80 -23.42 4.20
N ILE A 3 6.74 -23.84 3.34
CA ILE A 3 7.53 -22.90 2.54
C ILE A 3 6.58 -22.29 1.48
N PRO A 4 6.38 -20.98 1.49
CA PRO A 4 5.54 -20.29 0.50
C PRO A 4 6.23 -20.25 -0.87
N ASN A 5 5.46 -20.07 -1.95
CA ASN A 5 6.03 -19.64 -3.21
C ASN A 5 6.08 -18.10 -3.27
N GLY A 6 6.85 -17.55 -4.21
CA GLY A 6 7.01 -16.11 -4.36
C GLY A 6 5.66 -15.40 -4.61
N GLN A 7 4.73 -16.05 -5.33
CA GLN A 7 3.41 -15.49 -5.61
C GLN A 7 2.61 -15.27 -4.31
N GLN A 8 2.63 -16.24 -3.38
CA GLN A 8 1.94 -16.13 -2.09
C GLN A 8 2.52 -15.01 -1.22
N ILE A 9 3.86 -14.82 -1.28
CA ILE A 9 4.54 -13.73 -0.55
C ILE A 9 4.08 -12.38 -1.11
N ILE A 10 4.09 -12.22 -2.42
CA ILE A 10 3.71 -10.96 -3.06
C ILE A 10 2.21 -10.69 -2.93
N GLU A 11 1.35 -11.70 -3.04
CA GLU A 11 -0.08 -11.55 -2.77
C GLU A 11 -0.35 -11.05 -1.35
N GLN A 12 0.42 -11.53 -0.36
CA GLN A 12 0.30 -11.04 1.02
C GLN A 12 0.80 -9.60 1.16
N PHE A 13 1.91 -9.26 0.50
CA PHE A 13 2.43 -7.91 0.45
C PHE A 13 1.44 -6.94 -0.23
N GLU A 14 0.87 -7.34 -1.37
CA GLU A 14 -0.08 -6.52 -2.13
C GLU A 14 -1.45 -6.34 -1.43
N LYS A 15 -1.77 -7.10 -0.38
CA LYS A 15 -2.92 -6.78 0.50
C LYS A 15 -2.69 -5.51 1.32
N TRP A 16 -1.45 -5.24 1.68
CA TRP A 16 -1.04 -4.04 2.39
C TRP A 16 -0.76 -2.87 1.43
N SER A 17 0.04 -3.12 0.41
CA SER A 17 0.46 -2.12 -0.58
C SER A 17 0.08 -2.55 -2.00
N PRO A 18 -1.21 -2.48 -2.36
CA PRO A 18 -1.70 -2.95 -3.66
C PRO A 18 -1.20 -2.06 -4.82
N LYS A 19 -1.01 -2.69 -5.96
CA LYS A 19 -0.49 -2.03 -7.17
C LYS A 19 -1.32 -0.83 -7.64
N TYR A 20 -2.64 -0.83 -7.41
CA TYR A 20 -3.50 0.27 -7.85
C TYR A 20 -3.24 1.59 -7.08
N LEU A 21 -2.46 1.55 -6.00
CA LEU A 21 -2.03 2.75 -5.28
C LEU A 21 -0.83 3.45 -5.93
N ALA A 22 -0.12 2.77 -6.84
CA ALA A 22 1.04 3.36 -7.50
C ALA A 22 0.63 4.57 -8.36
N MET A 23 1.55 5.52 -8.43
CA MET A 23 1.40 6.65 -9.33
C MET A 23 1.40 6.18 -10.78
N GLU A 24 0.69 6.90 -11.64
CA GLU A 24 0.59 6.57 -13.06
C GLU A 24 1.96 6.50 -13.73
N GLY A 25 2.23 5.37 -14.39
CA GLY A 25 3.49 5.13 -15.09
C GLY A 25 4.65 4.66 -14.21
N ASP A 26 4.43 4.47 -12.91
CA ASP A 26 5.46 3.96 -12.01
C ASP A 26 5.74 2.47 -12.26
N PRO A 27 7.00 2.08 -12.55
CA PRO A 27 7.34 0.70 -12.89
C PRO A 27 7.47 -0.17 -11.63
N ILE A 28 6.34 -0.52 -11.01
CA ILE A 28 6.28 -1.43 -9.86
C ILE A 28 6.04 -2.89 -10.28
N GLY A 29 6.28 -3.82 -9.36
CA GLY A 29 5.98 -5.23 -9.55
C GLY A 29 7.23 -6.08 -9.79
N LEU A 30 7.07 -7.24 -10.42
CA LEU A 30 8.17 -8.14 -10.72
C LEU A 30 9.03 -7.60 -11.88
N HIS A 31 10.30 -7.32 -11.59
CA HIS A 31 11.27 -6.79 -12.55
C HIS A 31 12.17 -7.86 -13.14
N VAL A 32 12.59 -8.82 -12.32
CA VAL A 32 13.54 -9.88 -12.72
C VAL A 32 13.08 -11.20 -12.14
N GLY A 33 13.34 -12.29 -12.83
CA GLY A 33 13.12 -13.65 -12.33
C GLY A 33 11.67 -14.11 -12.37
N THR A 34 11.33 -15.05 -11.49
CA THR A 34 10.00 -15.66 -11.39
C THR A 34 9.56 -15.80 -9.93
N LEU A 35 8.28 -15.60 -9.70
CA LEU A 35 7.64 -15.86 -8.40
C LEU A 35 7.13 -17.31 -8.28
N ASN A 36 7.16 -18.08 -9.36
CA ASN A 36 6.68 -19.46 -9.38
C ASN A 36 7.76 -20.45 -8.87
N LYS A 37 8.26 -20.18 -7.67
CA LYS A 37 9.23 -21.03 -6.96
C LYS A 37 9.05 -20.87 -5.45
N LYS A 38 9.50 -21.88 -4.67
CA LYS A 38 9.55 -21.80 -3.22
C LYS A 38 10.62 -20.82 -2.76
N ILE A 39 10.28 -19.98 -1.77
CA ILE A 39 11.15 -18.95 -1.22
C ILE A 39 11.28 -19.18 0.28
N GLU A 40 12.51 -19.44 0.74
CA GLU A 40 12.83 -19.62 2.15
C GLU A 40 13.38 -18.33 2.79
N ARG A 41 13.95 -17.43 1.97
CA ARG A 41 14.48 -16.14 2.41
C ARG A 41 14.15 -15.03 1.43
N VAL A 42 13.76 -13.90 1.98
CA VAL A 42 13.49 -12.66 1.26
C VAL A 42 14.41 -11.57 1.80
N LEU A 43 15.15 -10.91 0.94
CA LEU A 43 15.93 -9.72 1.31
C LEU A 43 15.09 -8.47 1.02
N VAL A 44 15.00 -7.56 1.99
CA VAL A 44 14.31 -6.26 1.83
C VAL A 44 15.37 -5.16 1.75
N THR A 45 15.26 -4.29 0.76
CA THR A 45 16.25 -3.24 0.51
C THR A 45 15.61 -1.97 -0.04
N LEU A 46 16.32 -0.85 0.05
CA LEU A 46 15.93 0.39 -0.61
C LEU A 46 16.23 0.31 -2.13
N ASP A 47 17.47 0.06 -2.48
CA ASP A 47 17.97 -0.02 -3.84
C ASP A 47 18.44 -1.44 -4.19
N VAL A 48 18.62 -1.72 -5.47
CA VAL A 48 19.22 -2.98 -5.97
C VAL A 48 20.48 -2.65 -6.74
N ASP A 49 21.62 -2.73 -6.09
CA ASP A 49 22.95 -2.63 -6.68
C ASP A 49 23.71 -3.95 -6.61
N ASP A 50 24.95 -3.95 -7.08
CA ASP A 50 25.78 -5.14 -7.12
C ASP A 50 26.11 -5.70 -5.73
N ALA A 51 26.28 -4.81 -4.72
CA ALA A 51 26.57 -5.20 -3.34
C ALA A 51 25.34 -5.84 -2.67
N VAL A 52 24.15 -5.30 -2.91
CA VAL A 52 22.88 -5.88 -2.43
C VAL A 52 22.62 -7.25 -3.04
N VAL A 53 22.95 -7.44 -4.32
CA VAL A 53 22.83 -8.77 -4.97
C VAL A 53 23.83 -9.75 -4.40
N ASP A 54 25.07 -9.33 -4.09
CA ASP A 54 26.05 -10.18 -3.38
C ASP A 54 25.53 -10.59 -2.00
N GLU A 55 24.98 -9.65 -1.23
CA GLU A 55 24.35 -9.96 0.05
C GLU A 55 23.20 -10.95 -0.09
N ALA A 56 22.34 -10.79 -1.11
CA ALA A 56 21.24 -11.72 -1.38
C ALA A 56 21.74 -13.14 -1.67
N ILE A 57 22.83 -13.25 -2.45
CA ILE A 57 23.47 -14.53 -2.75
C ILE A 57 24.04 -15.16 -1.46
N GLU A 58 24.79 -14.39 -0.68
CA GLU A 58 25.41 -14.86 0.57
C GLU A 58 24.37 -15.33 1.58
N LYS A 59 23.28 -14.54 1.74
CA LYS A 59 22.17 -14.87 2.63
C LYS A 59 21.23 -15.96 2.06
N GLY A 60 21.41 -16.40 0.81
CA GLY A 60 20.57 -17.38 0.12
C GLY A 60 19.14 -16.91 -0.10
N ALA A 61 18.94 -15.61 -0.35
CA ALA A 61 17.63 -15.03 -0.65
C ALA A 61 17.19 -15.36 -2.08
N GLY A 62 16.03 -15.97 -2.22
CA GLY A 62 15.43 -16.25 -3.55
C GLY A 62 14.57 -15.12 -4.09
N LEU A 63 14.27 -14.11 -3.27
CA LEU A 63 13.48 -12.93 -3.63
C LEU A 63 14.06 -11.69 -2.95
N ILE A 64 14.18 -10.61 -3.71
CA ILE A 64 14.44 -9.26 -3.18
C ILE A 64 13.14 -8.46 -3.30
N ILE A 65 12.68 -7.84 -2.21
CA ILE A 65 11.67 -6.79 -2.21
C ILE A 65 12.42 -5.46 -2.09
N ALA A 66 12.40 -4.68 -3.15
CA ALA A 66 13.07 -3.38 -3.21
C ALA A 66 12.06 -2.25 -3.26
N HIS A 67 12.42 -1.09 -2.71
CA HIS A 67 11.64 0.13 -2.89
C HIS A 67 11.88 0.70 -4.29
N HIS A 68 13.11 1.02 -4.61
CA HIS A 68 13.45 1.57 -5.91
C HIS A 68 13.52 0.48 -6.99
N PRO A 69 12.80 0.65 -8.11
CA PRO A 69 12.81 -0.32 -9.19
C PRO A 69 14.17 -0.37 -9.89
N PRO A 70 14.82 -1.54 -10.00
CA PRO A 70 16.10 -1.65 -10.71
C PRO A 70 15.98 -1.36 -12.19
N ILE A 71 14.78 -1.48 -12.77
CA ILE A 71 14.48 -1.13 -14.15
C ILE A 71 13.49 0.04 -14.13
N PHE A 72 13.98 1.25 -13.94
CA PHE A 72 13.13 2.45 -13.92
C PHE A 72 12.64 2.87 -15.31
N ARG A 73 13.43 2.58 -16.35
CA ARG A 73 13.07 2.83 -17.75
C ARG A 73 13.20 1.54 -18.56
N PRO A 74 12.32 1.31 -19.57
CA PRO A 74 12.41 0.12 -20.39
C PRO A 74 13.81 -0.10 -20.97
N LEU A 75 14.32 -1.32 -20.82
CA LEU A 75 15.64 -1.68 -21.33
C LEU A 75 15.59 -1.79 -22.85
N LYS A 76 16.51 -1.11 -23.53
CA LYS A 76 16.67 -1.23 -24.99
C LYS A 76 17.42 -2.51 -25.40
N ASN A 77 18.30 -2.98 -24.54
CA ASN A 77 19.09 -4.20 -24.70
C ASN A 77 19.57 -4.70 -23.33
N LEU A 78 20.15 -5.88 -23.30
CA LEU A 78 20.68 -6.50 -22.09
C LEU A 78 22.16 -6.90 -22.33
N GLN A 79 23.01 -5.92 -22.62
CA GLN A 79 24.43 -6.12 -22.85
C GLN A 79 25.18 -6.23 -21.52
N THR A 80 25.84 -7.38 -21.33
CA THR A 80 26.57 -7.69 -20.07
C THR A 80 27.93 -7.03 -19.96
N ASP A 81 28.36 -6.27 -20.97
CA ASP A 81 29.56 -5.42 -20.91
C ASP A 81 29.34 -4.15 -20.04
N PHE A 82 28.09 -3.82 -19.74
CA PHE A 82 27.73 -2.64 -18.94
C PHE A 82 27.19 -3.04 -17.55
N PRO A 83 27.39 -2.18 -16.53
CA PRO A 83 27.01 -2.48 -15.15
C PRO A 83 25.58 -2.96 -14.97
N HIS A 84 24.61 -2.30 -15.64
CA HIS A 84 23.21 -2.68 -15.53
C HIS A 84 22.92 -4.09 -16.11
N GLY A 85 23.55 -4.41 -17.25
CA GLY A 85 23.43 -5.76 -17.83
C GLY A 85 24.10 -6.82 -16.97
N GLN A 86 25.25 -6.51 -16.35
CA GLN A 86 25.93 -7.40 -15.41
C GLN A 86 25.07 -7.68 -14.18
N LEU A 87 24.43 -6.64 -13.63
CA LEU A 87 23.49 -6.79 -12.50
C LEU A 87 22.32 -7.72 -12.84
N MET A 88 21.69 -7.53 -14.02
CA MET A 88 20.60 -8.38 -14.48
C MET A 88 21.08 -9.84 -14.70
N GLU A 89 22.22 -10.01 -15.32
CA GLU A 89 22.84 -11.33 -15.53
C GLU A 89 23.10 -12.05 -14.19
N LYS A 90 23.64 -11.31 -13.18
CA LYS A 90 23.93 -11.85 -11.85
C LYS A 90 22.66 -12.31 -11.14
N LEU A 91 21.59 -11.51 -11.17
CA LEU A 91 20.28 -11.88 -10.62
C LEU A 91 19.71 -13.15 -11.28
N ILE A 92 19.74 -13.19 -12.63
CA ILE A 92 19.21 -14.33 -13.41
C ILE A 92 20.02 -15.61 -13.16
N LYS A 93 21.36 -15.53 -13.17
CA LYS A 93 22.24 -16.69 -12.93
C LYS A 93 22.09 -17.30 -11.55
N ASN A 94 21.77 -16.48 -10.54
CA ASN A 94 21.56 -16.93 -9.17
C ASN A 94 20.09 -17.20 -8.82
N ASP A 95 19.21 -17.19 -9.83
CA ASP A 95 17.77 -17.41 -9.66
C ASP A 95 17.13 -16.50 -8.58
N ILE A 96 17.52 -15.22 -8.52
CA ILE A 96 17.00 -14.24 -7.60
C ILE A 96 15.92 -13.42 -8.31
N ALA A 97 14.70 -13.47 -7.79
CA ALA A 97 13.63 -12.60 -8.25
C ALA A 97 13.72 -11.22 -7.59
N VAL A 98 13.34 -10.16 -8.32
CA VAL A 98 13.27 -8.80 -7.77
C VAL A 98 11.88 -8.24 -7.99
N TYR A 99 11.22 -7.87 -6.89
CA TYR A 99 9.93 -7.19 -6.87
C TYR A 99 10.11 -5.76 -6.36
N ALA A 100 9.66 -4.77 -7.13
CA ALA A 100 9.71 -3.37 -6.76
C ALA A 100 8.36 -2.91 -6.16
N ALA A 101 8.43 -2.28 -4.98
CA ALA A 101 7.31 -1.67 -4.28
C ALA A 101 7.65 -0.21 -4.00
N HIS A 102 7.36 0.65 -4.96
CA HIS A 102 7.76 2.06 -4.98
C HIS A 102 6.61 2.96 -4.52
N THR A 103 6.03 3.77 -5.39
CA THR A 103 5.00 4.73 -4.98
C THR A 103 3.73 4.09 -4.40
N ASN A 104 3.44 2.82 -4.69
CA ASN A 104 2.36 2.10 -4.00
C ASN A 104 2.65 1.95 -2.50
N LEU A 105 3.91 1.76 -2.09
CA LEU A 105 4.30 1.69 -0.68
C LEU A 105 4.36 3.08 -0.03
N ASP A 106 4.66 4.13 -0.81
CA ASP A 106 4.58 5.52 -0.33
C ASP A 106 3.16 5.95 0.00
N VAL A 107 2.20 5.46 -0.79
CA VAL A 107 0.78 5.84 -0.69
C VAL A 107 0.06 5.04 0.39
N ALA A 108 0.42 3.76 0.57
CA ALA A 108 -0.24 2.86 1.52
C ALA A 108 -0.13 3.35 2.97
N TRP A 109 -1.19 3.16 3.77
CA TRP A 109 -1.13 3.33 5.21
C TRP A 109 -0.14 2.33 5.84
N GLY A 110 0.67 2.82 6.80
CA GLY A 110 1.76 2.06 7.38
C GLY A 110 2.98 1.90 6.47
N GLY A 111 2.97 2.51 5.27
CA GLY A 111 4.08 2.51 4.32
C GLY A 111 5.16 3.55 4.64
N VAL A 112 5.99 3.88 3.63
CA VAL A 112 7.19 4.72 3.82
C VAL A 112 6.91 6.02 4.57
N ASN A 113 5.85 6.72 4.18
CA ASN A 113 5.54 8.04 4.76
C ASN A 113 5.00 7.96 6.20
N ASP A 114 4.31 6.87 6.57
CA ASP A 114 3.93 6.63 7.96
C ASP A 114 5.16 6.28 8.80
N LEU A 115 6.05 5.41 8.30
CA LEU A 115 7.30 5.06 8.96
C LEU A 115 8.20 6.29 9.20
N LEU A 116 8.25 7.22 8.24
CA LEU A 116 8.96 8.49 8.41
C LEU A 116 8.27 9.37 9.48
N ALA A 117 6.95 9.47 9.45
CA ALA A 117 6.19 10.24 10.43
C ALA A 117 6.36 9.68 11.85
N ASP A 118 6.32 8.36 12.00
CA ASP A 118 6.55 7.66 13.27
C ASP A 118 7.98 7.87 13.78
N ALA A 119 8.97 7.76 12.91
CA ALA A 119 10.38 8.02 13.26
C ALA A 119 10.60 9.46 13.74
N LEU A 120 9.88 10.43 13.17
CA LEU A 120 9.89 11.82 13.61
C LEU A 120 9.03 12.08 14.85
N GLY A 121 8.27 11.10 15.35
CA GLY A 121 7.41 11.23 16.52
C GLY A 121 6.18 12.08 16.29
N LEU A 122 5.63 12.07 15.07
CA LEU A 122 4.42 12.80 14.74
C LEU A 122 3.17 12.08 15.24
N ASN A 123 2.25 12.84 15.80
CA ASN A 123 0.94 12.37 16.25
C ASN A 123 -0.17 12.97 15.36
N ASP A 124 -1.36 12.37 15.41
CA ASP A 124 -2.55 12.81 14.66
C ASP A 124 -2.23 13.01 13.16
N THR A 125 -1.61 12.00 12.56
CA THR A 125 -1.16 12.09 11.18
C THR A 125 -2.31 11.96 10.19
N GLU A 126 -2.28 12.79 9.16
CA GLU A 126 -3.17 12.77 8.02
C GLU A 126 -2.35 12.71 6.71
N VAL A 127 -2.99 12.27 5.63
CA VAL A 127 -2.38 12.27 4.29
C VAL A 127 -2.15 13.72 3.82
N LEU A 128 -0.92 14.03 3.42
CA LEU A 128 -0.56 15.34 2.90
C LEU A 128 -1.12 15.60 1.49
N VAL A 129 -1.00 14.62 0.61
CA VAL A 129 -1.45 14.69 -0.80
C VAL A 129 -2.31 13.47 -1.10
N LYS A 130 -3.61 13.67 -1.18
CA LYS A 130 -4.56 12.60 -1.51
C LYS A 130 -4.37 12.17 -2.97
N THR A 131 -4.06 10.89 -3.19
CA THR A 131 -3.92 10.30 -4.54
C THR A 131 -4.94 9.21 -4.82
N TYR A 132 -5.49 8.60 -3.78
CA TYR A 132 -6.50 7.55 -3.89
C TYR A 132 -7.58 7.72 -2.82
N GLU A 133 -8.83 7.57 -3.22
CA GLU A 133 -9.99 7.55 -2.35
C GLU A 133 -10.96 6.49 -2.88
N ALA A 134 -11.16 5.42 -2.11
CA ALA A 134 -12.01 4.34 -2.57
C ALA A 134 -13.48 4.77 -2.62
N GLU A 135 -14.10 4.62 -3.78
CA GLU A 135 -15.55 4.70 -3.90
C GLU A 135 -16.19 3.45 -3.28
N LEU A 136 -17.25 3.65 -2.53
CA LEU A 136 -17.98 2.57 -1.88
C LEU A 136 -19.32 2.32 -2.56
N VAL A 137 -19.74 1.08 -2.58
CA VAL A 137 -21.08 0.66 -2.96
C VAL A 137 -21.69 -0.20 -1.87
N LYS A 138 -23.01 -0.16 -1.75
CA LYS A 138 -23.77 -1.12 -0.96
C LYS A 138 -24.34 -2.18 -1.91
N VAL A 139 -24.06 -3.44 -1.62
CA VAL A 139 -24.69 -4.57 -2.28
C VAL A 139 -25.77 -5.11 -1.35
N ALA A 140 -26.98 -5.21 -1.87
CA ALA A 140 -28.11 -5.82 -1.18
C ALA A 140 -28.56 -7.06 -1.97
N VAL A 141 -28.74 -8.20 -1.31
CA VAL A 141 -29.21 -9.44 -1.92
C VAL A 141 -30.43 -9.97 -1.16
N PHE A 142 -31.37 -10.57 -1.86
CA PHE A 142 -32.55 -11.22 -1.29
C PHE A 142 -32.38 -12.72 -1.39
N VAL A 143 -32.38 -13.39 -0.25
CA VAL A 143 -32.05 -14.84 -0.15
C VAL A 143 -33.04 -15.56 0.77
N PRO A 144 -33.46 -16.80 0.46
CA PRO A 144 -34.24 -17.59 1.40
C PRO A 144 -33.57 -17.68 2.77
N GLU A 145 -34.32 -17.54 3.86
CA GLU A 145 -33.79 -17.56 5.22
C GLU A 145 -32.91 -18.80 5.50
N SER A 146 -33.22 -19.94 4.86
CA SER A 146 -32.43 -21.18 4.97
C SER A 146 -31.00 -21.07 4.45
N HIS A 147 -30.69 -20.07 3.59
CA HIS A 147 -29.37 -19.86 2.97
C HIS A 147 -28.70 -18.57 3.39
N GLU A 148 -29.31 -17.79 4.29
CA GLU A 148 -28.78 -16.51 4.79
C GLU A 148 -27.33 -16.62 5.25
N GLY A 149 -27.04 -17.59 6.14
CA GLY A 149 -25.71 -17.77 6.72
C GLY A 149 -24.64 -18.10 5.68
N GLN A 150 -24.98 -18.90 4.66
CA GLN A 150 -24.08 -19.27 3.57
C GLN A 150 -23.72 -18.07 2.70
N VAL A 151 -24.71 -17.26 2.29
CA VAL A 151 -24.52 -16.09 1.45
C VAL A 151 -23.78 -15.00 2.22
N ARG A 152 -24.13 -14.76 3.49
CA ARG A 152 -23.42 -13.82 4.36
C ARG A 152 -21.94 -14.20 4.52
N LYS A 153 -21.65 -15.47 4.72
CA LYS A 153 -20.27 -15.96 4.79
C LYS A 153 -19.52 -15.73 3.48
N ALA A 154 -20.15 -16.00 2.33
CA ALA A 154 -19.55 -15.77 1.02
C ALA A 154 -19.21 -14.31 0.78
N PHE A 155 -20.05 -13.38 1.22
CA PHE A 155 -19.74 -11.95 1.21
C PHE A 155 -18.48 -11.62 2.02
N GLY A 156 -18.41 -12.07 3.26
CA GLY A 156 -17.26 -11.79 4.14
C GLY A 156 -15.96 -12.41 3.61
N ASP A 157 -16.00 -13.69 3.20
CA ASP A 157 -14.84 -14.39 2.61
C ASP A 157 -14.35 -13.69 1.32
N ALA A 158 -15.26 -13.02 0.61
CA ALA A 158 -14.93 -12.19 -0.55
C ALA A 158 -14.56 -10.73 -0.16
N GLY A 159 -14.31 -10.42 1.12
CA GLY A 159 -13.85 -9.12 1.59
C GLY A 159 -14.91 -8.02 1.66
N ALA A 160 -16.21 -8.36 1.54
CA ALA A 160 -17.28 -7.41 1.78
C ALA A 160 -17.46 -7.13 3.28
N GLY A 161 -17.92 -5.92 3.62
CA GLY A 161 -18.19 -5.53 5.00
C GLY A 161 -16.95 -5.17 5.80
N ALA A 162 -15.88 -4.71 5.15
CA ALA A 162 -14.75 -4.10 5.84
C ALA A 162 -15.07 -2.64 6.18
N ILE A 163 -15.09 -2.28 7.47
CA ILE A 163 -15.36 -0.91 7.96
C ILE A 163 -14.37 -0.62 9.09
N GLY A 164 -13.34 0.20 8.83
CA GLY A 164 -12.25 0.42 9.78
C GLY A 164 -11.60 -0.89 10.19
N ASP A 165 -11.51 -1.15 11.48
CA ASP A 165 -10.90 -2.37 12.05
C ASP A 165 -11.88 -3.57 12.15
N TYR A 166 -13.07 -3.46 11.56
CA TYR A 166 -14.08 -4.51 11.57
C TYR A 166 -14.23 -5.13 10.19
N ASP A 167 -14.33 -6.45 10.16
CA ASP A 167 -14.64 -7.25 8.97
C ASP A 167 -16.01 -7.93 9.09
N PHE A 168 -16.48 -8.56 8.01
CA PHE A 168 -17.78 -9.27 7.95
C PHE A 168 -18.99 -8.43 8.39
N CYS A 169 -18.88 -7.08 8.38
CA CYS A 169 -20.00 -6.21 8.71
C CYS A 169 -21.13 -6.37 7.69
N SER A 170 -22.29 -6.72 8.17
CA SER A 170 -23.49 -6.90 7.34
C SER A 170 -24.73 -6.50 8.13
N TYR A 171 -25.81 -6.16 7.43
CA TYR A 171 -27.10 -5.92 8.03
C TYR A 171 -28.14 -6.81 7.37
N THR A 172 -28.99 -7.47 8.16
CA THR A 172 -30.01 -8.39 7.67
C THR A 172 -31.40 -7.89 8.07
N LEU A 173 -32.34 -7.94 7.12
CA LEU A 173 -33.76 -7.63 7.30
C LEU A 173 -34.58 -8.85 6.83
N SER A 174 -35.49 -9.35 7.65
CA SER A 174 -36.45 -10.39 7.23
C SER A 174 -37.62 -9.78 6.49
N GLY A 175 -38.08 -10.45 5.45
CA GLY A 175 -39.19 -10.01 4.61
C GLY A 175 -39.86 -11.16 3.85
N THR A 176 -40.72 -10.80 2.91
CA THR A 176 -41.40 -11.77 2.03
C THR A 176 -41.09 -11.47 0.59
N GLY A 177 -40.35 -12.37 -0.06
CA GLY A 177 -40.14 -12.37 -1.51
C GLY A 177 -41.38 -12.86 -2.24
N ARG A 178 -41.66 -12.24 -3.39
CA ARG A 178 -42.76 -12.61 -4.28
C ARG A 178 -42.28 -12.65 -5.72
N PHE A 179 -42.52 -13.79 -6.38
CA PHE A 179 -42.10 -13.98 -7.76
C PHE A 179 -43.03 -14.99 -8.47
N ARG A 180 -42.97 -14.98 -9.78
CA ARG A 180 -43.68 -15.95 -10.61
C ARG A 180 -42.71 -16.48 -11.67
N PRO A 181 -42.23 -17.72 -11.56
CA PRO A 181 -41.38 -18.33 -12.58
C PRO A 181 -42.13 -18.36 -13.94
N ASN A 182 -41.41 -18.08 -15.01
CA ASN A 182 -41.95 -18.28 -16.37
C ASN A 182 -41.70 -19.72 -16.84
N ALA A 183 -42.17 -20.07 -18.06
CA ALA A 183 -42.06 -21.45 -18.58
C ALA A 183 -40.62 -21.93 -18.88
N SER A 184 -39.63 -21.00 -18.94
CA SER A 184 -38.24 -21.30 -19.23
C SER A 184 -37.34 -21.33 -17.96
N ALA A 185 -37.90 -21.00 -16.79
CA ALA A 185 -37.18 -21.01 -15.53
C ALA A 185 -37.09 -22.44 -14.94
N ASP A 186 -35.97 -22.71 -14.26
CA ASP A 186 -35.75 -23.88 -13.42
C ASP A 186 -35.69 -23.43 -11.94
N PRO A 187 -36.84 -23.08 -11.33
CA PRO A 187 -36.86 -22.41 -10.05
C PRO A 187 -36.49 -23.38 -8.91
N TYR A 188 -35.61 -22.92 -8.01
CA TYR A 188 -35.30 -23.58 -6.75
C TYR A 188 -36.55 -23.72 -5.84
N ILE A 189 -37.45 -22.73 -5.87
CA ILE A 189 -38.73 -22.72 -5.14
C ILE A 189 -39.83 -22.36 -6.13
N GLY A 190 -40.99 -23.05 -6.04
CA GLY A 190 -42.19 -22.77 -6.79
C GLY A 190 -42.30 -23.49 -8.12
N GLU A 191 -43.41 -23.24 -8.83
CA GLU A 191 -43.76 -23.83 -10.12
C GLU A 191 -44.00 -22.77 -11.21
N ALA A 192 -43.63 -23.11 -12.44
CA ALA A 192 -43.82 -22.22 -13.58
C ALA A 192 -45.28 -21.75 -13.70
N GLY A 193 -45.50 -20.45 -13.86
CA GLY A 193 -46.79 -19.80 -14.02
C GLY A 193 -47.57 -19.53 -12.73
N LYS A 194 -47.12 -20.01 -11.56
CA LYS A 194 -47.75 -19.75 -10.27
C LYS A 194 -47.04 -18.61 -9.53
N MET A 195 -47.83 -17.84 -8.77
CA MET A 195 -47.27 -16.82 -7.87
C MET A 195 -46.78 -17.51 -6.61
N GLU A 196 -45.55 -17.26 -6.24
CA GLU A 196 -44.91 -17.78 -5.04
C GLU A 196 -44.65 -16.68 -4.01
N GLU A 197 -44.78 -17.01 -2.73
CA GLU A 197 -44.40 -16.19 -1.60
C GLU A 197 -43.43 -17.01 -0.71
N THR A 198 -42.28 -16.43 -0.42
CA THR A 198 -41.26 -17.10 0.43
C THR A 198 -40.70 -16.14 1.46
N ALA A 199 -40.37 -16.69 2.64
CA ALA A 199 -39.65 -15.94 3.65
C ALA A 199 -38.20 -15.71 3.19
N GLU A 200 -37.78 -14.48 3.07
CA GLU A 200 -36.46 -14.09 2.61
C GLU A 200 -35.80 -13.11 3.57
N SER A 201 -34.48 -13.20 3.62
CA SER A 201 -33.61 -12.23 4.26
C SER A 201 -33.02 -11.31 3.20
N LYS A 202 -33.12 -9.99 3.43
CA LYS A 202 -32.34 -9.00 2.68
C LYS A 202 -31.02 -8.77 3.42
N ILE A 203 -29.89 -9.14 2.81
CA ILE A 203 -28.56 -8.94 3.37
C ILE A 203 -27.93 -7.72 2.67
N GLU A 204 -27.46 -6.75 3.45
CA GLU A 204 -26.76 -5.58 2.97
C GLU A 204 -25.30 -5.58 3.45
N VAL A 205 -24.35 -5.33 2.53
CA VAL A 205 -22.92 -5.20 2.81
C VAL A 205 -22.35 -3.99 2.09
N VAL A 206 -21.31 -3.37 2.68
CA VAL A 206 -20.53 -2.31 2.03
C VAL A 206 -19.33 -2.96 1.33
N VAL A 207 -19.02 -2.50 0.14
CA VAL A 207 -17.96 -3.04 -0.72
C VAL A 207 -17.24 -1.90 -1.42
N ARG A 208 -15.92 -1.98 -1.55
CA ARG A 208 -15.17 -1.09 -2.44
C ARG A 208 -15.64 -1.30 -3.88
N LYS A 209 -15.93 -0.23 -4.59
CA LYS A 209 -16.44 -0.30 -5.96
C LYS A 209 -15.53 -1.14 -6.89
N ALA A 210 -14.22 -1.05 -6.70
CA ALA A 210 -13.24 -1.84 -7.46
C ALA A 210 -13.35 -3.36 -7.23
N GLU A 211 -13.86 -3.78 -6.07
CA GLU A 211 -14.01 -5.19 -5.70
C GLU A 211 -15.41 -5.76 -5.95
N LYS A 212 -16.34 -4.90 -6.31
CA LYS A 212 -17.77 -5.20 -6.46
C LYS A 212 -18.02 -6.48 -7.27
N ASP A 213 -17.42 -6.61 -8.44
CA ASP A 213 -17.71 -7.73 -9.34
C ASP A 213 -17.19 -9.07 -8.80
N ARG A 214 -16.09 -9.06 -8.04
CA ARG A 214 -15.58 -10.25 -7.33
C ARG A 214 -16.52 -10.69 -6.22
N VAL A 215 -17.00 -9.73 -5.45
CA VAL A 215 -17.93 -9.96 -4.34
C VAL A 215 -19.27 -10.47 -4.85
N ILE A 216 -19.81 -9.87 -5.93
CA ILE A 216 -21.07 -10.31 -6.53
C ILE A 216 -20.95 -11.74 -7.08
N ARG A 217 -19.85 -12.08 -7.77
CA ARG A 217 -19.63 -13.47 -8.24
C ARG A 217 -19.61 -14.47 -7.09
N ALA A 218 -18.95 -14.16 -5.97
CA ALA A 218 -18.91 -15.03 -4.80
C ALA A 218 -20.30 -15.21 -4.18
N MET A 219 -21.09 -14.14 -4.12
CA MET A 219 -22.47 -14.15 -3.63
C MET A 219 -23.36 -15.03 -4.53
N ILE A 220 -23.32 -14.84 -5.85
CA ILE A 220 -24.11 -15.62 -6.83
C ILE A 220 -23.76 -17.11 -6.71
N ALA A 221 -22.49 -17.46 -6.58
CA ALA A 221 -22.05 -18.86 -6.44
C ALA A 221 -22.54 -19.53 -5.15
N ALA A 222 -22.83 -18.74 -4.11
CA ALA A 222 -23.37 -19.23 -2.83
C ALA A 222 -24.89 -19.18 -2.75
N HIS A 223 -25.55 -18.53 -3.71
CA HIS A 223 -27.00 -18.35 -3.71
C HIS A 223 -27.72 -19.60 -4.26
N PRO A 224 -28.88 -20.01 -3.69
CA PRO A 224 -29.61 -21.20 -4.16
C PRO A 224 -30.41 -20.94 -5.45
N TYR A 225 -30.74 -19.67 -5.75
CA TYR A 225 -31.51 -19.34 -6.96
C TYR A 225 -30.62 -19.29 -8.19
N GLU A 226 -31.14 -19.71 -9.35
CA GLU A 226 -30.45 -19.58 -10.63
C GLU A 226 -30.23 -18.11 -11.02
N GLU A 227 -31.21 -17.25 -10.70
CA GLU A 227 -31.18 -15.81 -10.92
C GLU A 227 -31.44 -15.05 -9.60
N PRO A 228 -30.44 -14.80 -8.77
CA PRO A 228 -30.59 -14.06 -7.54
C PRO A 228 -30.98 -12.60 -7.78
N ALA A 229 -31.98 -12.11 -7.03
CA ALA A 229 -32.28 -10.68 -6.99
C ALA A 229 -31.24 -9.97 -6.10
N TYR A 230 -30.58 -8.96 -6.63
CA TYR A 230 -29.67 -8.10 -5.88
C TYR A 230 -29.64 -6.67 -6.45
N ASP A 231 -29.32 -5.72 -5.59
CA ASP A 231 -29.19 -4.31 -5.95
C ASP A 231 -27.80 -3.80 -5.59
N VAL A 232 -27.31 -2.81 -6.36
CA VAL A 232 -26.05 -2.11 -6.07
C VAL A 232 -26.33 -0.62 -5.99
N PHE A 233 -26.07 -0.02 -4.82
CA PHE A 233 -26.22 1.40 -4.58
C PHE A 233 -24.87 2.06 -4.44
N THR A 234 -24.62 3.15 -5.17
CA THR A 234 -23.43 3.99 -4.92
C THR A 234 -23.61 4.74 -3.61
N LEU A 235 -22.60 4.75 -2.77
CA LEU A 235 -22.57 5.47 -1.51
C LEU A 235 -21.82 6.80 -1.66
N GLU A 236 -22.27 7.83 -0.97
CA GLU A 236 -21.54 9.08 -0.81
C GLU A 236 -20.41 8.95 0.22
N ASN A 237 -20.52 7.96 1.12
CA ASN A 237 -19.47 7.60 2.05
C ASN A 237 -18.21 7.17 1.28
N LYS A 238 -17.06 7.58 1.80
CA LYS A 238 -15.75 7.23 1.25
C LYS A 238 -14.90 6.63 2.33
N GLU A 239 -13.93 5.80 1.96
CA GLU A 239 -12.90 5.36 2.89
C GLU A 239 -11.93 6.49 3.25
N LEU A 240 -11.10 6.25 4.25
CA LEU A 240 -9.99 7.13 4.55
C LEU A 240 -9.11 7.27 3.30
N PRO A 241 -8.80 8.49 2.89
CA PRO A 241 -7.97 8.71 1.71
C PRO A 241 -6.58 8.11 1.92
N MET A 242 -6.00 7.61 0.85
CA MET A 242 -4.58 7.23 0.79
C MET A 242 -3.83 8.24 -0.08
N GLY A 243 -2.51 8.35 0.13
CA GLY A 243 -1.73 9.30 -0.66
C GLY A 243 -0.33 9.53 -0.15
N LEU A 244 0.35 10.42 -0.84
CA LEU A 244 1.75 10.74 -0.60
C LEU A 244 1.94 11.67 0.60
N GLY A 245 2.98 11.40 1.35
CA GLY A 245 3.36 12.19 2.52
C GLY A 245 2.36 12.09 3.67
N ARG A 246 2.82 12.57 4.82
CA ARG A 246 2.00 12.71 6.03
C ARG A 246 2.15 14.11 6.59
N ILE A 247 1.12 14.60 7.27
CA ILE A 247 1.18 15.80 8.06
C ILE A 247 0.65 15.50 9.45
N GLY A 248 1.39 15.89 10.48
CA GLY A 248 1.08 15.58 11.88
C GLY A 248 1.64 16.61 12.82
N ARG A 249 1.57 16.34 14.11
CA ARG A 249 2.01 17.26 15.16
C ARG A 249 3.08 16.63 16.05
N LEU A 250 4.10 17.39 16.36
CA LEU A 250 5.05 17.06 17.43
C LEU A 250 4.32 17.12 18.80
N LYS A 251 4.78 16.33 19.76
CA LYS A 251 4.28 16.40 21.12
C LYS A 251 4.57 17.77 21.74
N ASP A 252 5.78 18.26 21.59
CA ASP A 252 6.25 19.54 22.13
C ASP A 252 6.74 20.42 20.97
N GLU A 253 6.63 21.75 21.14
CA GLU A 253 7.17 22.71 20.20
C GLU A 253 8.69 22.80 20.32
N MET A 254 9.38 23.04 19.22
CA MET A 254 10.81 23.29 19.20
C MET A 254 11.18 24.30 18.11
N THR A 255 12.37 24.84 18.13
CA THR A 255 12.87 25.69 17.04
C THR A 255 13.21 24.86 15.80
N LEU A 256 13.29 25.51 14.63
CA LEU A 256 13.67 24.82 13.39
C LEU A 256 15.05 24.15 13.49
N ASP A 257 16.02 24.81 14.16
CA ASP A 257 17.36 24.22 14.34
C ASP A 257 17.32 22.98 15.25
N GLU A 258 16.56 23.03 16.35
CA GLU A 258 16.35 21.86 17.24
C GLU A 258 15.65 20.73 16.49
N PHE A 259 14.66 21.07 15.66
CA PHE A 259 13.96 20.08 14.86
C PHE A 259 14.85 19.48 13.75
N ALA A 260 15.74 20.27 13.14
CA ALA A 260 16.71 19.75 12.18
C ALA A 260 17.67 18.71 12.83
N GLU A 261 18.14 18.98 14.06
CA GLU A 261 18.93 18.01 14.83
C GLU A 261 18.08 16.76 15.21
N HIS A 262 16.80 16.94 15.56
CA HIS A 262 15.88 15.85 15.80
C HIS A 262 15.70 14.97 14.55
N VAL A 263 15.49 15.57 13.37
CA VAL A 263 15.37 14.86 12.07
C VAL A 263 16.63 14.01 11.81
N LYS A 264 17.81 14.62 11.96
CA LYS A 264 19.10 13.91 11.74
C LYS A 264 19.21 12.69 12.65
N LYS A 265 18.90 12.86 13.93
CA LYS A 265 18.99 11.77 14.94
C LYS A 265 17.96 10.67 14.67
N SER A 266 16.71 11.05 14.40
CA SER A 266 15.60 10.11 14.22
C SER A 266 15.74 9.29 12.95
N LEU A 267 16.24 9.89 11.86
CA LEU A 267 16.42 9.21 10.58
C LEU A 267 17.83 8.63 10.38
N GLY A 268 18.73 8.82 11.36
CA GLY A 268 20.09 8.28 11.33
C GLY A 268 20.90 8.82 10.15
N VAL A 269 20.81 10.14 9.90
CA VAL A 269 21.56 10.81 8.83
C VAL A 269 22.55 11.82 9.41
N PRO A 270 23.74 11.97 8.79
CA PRO A 270 24.79 12.82 9.34
C PRO A 270 24.56 14.32 9.08
N PHE A 271 23.67 14.67 8.15
CA PHE A 271 23.41 16.07 7.76
C PHE A 271 21.96 16.26 7.35
N ALA A 272 21.56 17.53 7.28
CA ALA A 272 20.37 18.00 6.59
C ALA A 272 20.61 19.39 6.01
N ARG A 273 20.05 19.66 4.83
CA ARG A 273 19.98 21.04 4.30
C ARG A 273 18.73 21.71 4.87
N VAL A 274 18.84 22.96 5.29
CA VAL A 274 17.75 23.68 5.94
C VAL A 274 17.44 24.97 5.19
N VAL A 275 16.17 25.21 4.90
CA VAL A 275 15.62 26.47 4.41
C VAL A 275 14.83 27.10 5.55
N GLY A 276 15.27 28.28 6.01
CA GLY A 276 14.67 28.99 7.14
C GLY A 276 15.73 29.78 7.91
N THR A 277 15.33 30.38 9.02
CA THR A 277 16.21 31.20 9.86
C THR A 277 16.76 30.45 11.09
N GLY A 278 16.25 29.23 11.32
CA GLY A 278 16.58 28.43 12.49
C GLY A 278 15.72 28.71 13.74
N LYS A 279 15.01 29.84 13.75
CA LYS A 279 14.25 30.35 14.92
C LYS A 279 12.75 30.14 14.84
N GLU A 280 12.25 29.65 13.72
CA GLU A 280 10.82 29.35 13.54
C GLU A 280 10.36 28.31 14.58
N THR A 281 9.18 28.51 15.11
CA THR A 281 8.55 27.54 16.02
C THR A 281 7.88 26.45 15.23
N ILE A 282 8.28 25.19 15.47
CA ILE A 282 7.80 24.02 14.76
C ILE A 282 6.90 23.19 15.69
N LYS A 283 5.67 22.95 15.24
CA LYS A 283 4.68 22.10 15.89
C LYS A 283 4.03 21.16 14.89
N LYS A 284 3.62 21.69 13.73
CA LYS A 284 2.96 20.96 12.66
C LYS A 284 3.94 20.66 11.54
N VAL A 285 4.21 19.39 11.32
CA VAL A 285 5.24 18.91 10.39
C VAL A 285 4.58 18.18 9.23
N ALA A 286 4.96 18.53 8.01
CA ALA A 286 4.70 17.71 6.83
C ALA A 286 5.97 16.91 6.50
N VAL A 287 5.83 15.63 6.14
CA VAL A 287 6.93 14.76 5.68
C VAL A 287 6.52 14.01 4.43
N LEU A 288 7.43 13.91 3.48
CA LEU A 288 7.32 13.10 2.27
C LEU A 288 8.70 12.59 1.89
N GLY A 289 8.85 11.25 1.82
CA GLY A 289 10.07 10.59 1.41
C GLY A 289 10.44 10.90 -0.04
N GLY A 290 11.71 10.69 -0.40
CA GLY A 290 12.22 10.92 -1.74
C GLY A 290 12.11 12.36 -2.23
N ASP A 291 11.83 12.54 -3.53
CA ASP A 291 11.69 13.86 -4.19
C ASP A 291 10.28 14.44 -3.99
N GLY A 292 10.08 15.22 -2.95
CA GLY A 292 8.84 15.94 -2.67
C GLY A 292 8.77 17.36 -3.22
N ASN A 293 9.65 17.76 -4.12
CA ASN A 293 9.74 19.14 -4.65
C ASN A 293 8.41 19.71 -5.18
N LYS A 294 7.57 18.87 -5.77
CA LYS A 294 6.27 19.27 -6.34
C LYS A 294 5.23 19.69 -5.29
N TYR A 295 5.45 19.34 -4.01
CA TYR A 295 4.42 19.38 -2.98
C TYR A 295 4.63 20.46 -1.90
N ILE A 296 5.60 21.39 -2.09
CA ILE A 296 5.83 22.51 -1.16
C ILE A 296 4.57 23.38 -0.96
N GLN A 297 3.80 23.60 -2.02
CA GLN A 297 2.55 24.37 -1.94
C GLN A 297 1.46 23.63 -1.17
N GLN A 298 1.38 22.30 -1.30
CA GLN A 298 0.45 21.46 -0.55
C GLN A 298 0.80 21.47 0.94
N ALA A 299 2.08 21.31 1.29
CA ALA A 299 2.55 21.41 2.66
C ALA A 299 2.20 22.78 3.29
N LYS A 300 2.45 23.87 2.56
CA LYS A 300 2.09 25.23 3.02
C LYS A 300 0.59 25.39 3.21
N ARG A 301 -0.24 24.96 2.25
CA ARG A 301 -1.73 25.04 2.34
C ARG A 301 -2.29 24.19 3.45
N ALA A 302 -1.67 23.05 3.74
CA ALA A 302 -2.04 22.19 4.86
C ALA A 302 -1.65 22.80 6.23
N GLY A 303 -0.96 23.93 6.23
CA GLY A 303 -0.57 24.68 7.43
C GLY A 303 0.61 24.05 8.15
N ALA A 304 1.53 23.42 7.43
CA ALA A 304 2.79 22.93 8.00
C ALA A 304 3.68 24.11 8.42
N ASP A 305 4.30 24.00 9.59
CA ASP A 305 5.33 24.92 10.07
C ASP A 305 6.68 24.61 9.40
N VAL A 306 6.89 23.34 9.02
CA VAL A 306 8.07 22.85 8.30
C VAL A 306 7.69 21.68 7.38
N TYR A 307 8.43 21.54 6.28
CA TYR A 307 8.32 20.40 5.37
C TYR A 307 9.62 19.62 5.33
N VAL A 308 9.56 18.32 5.58
CA VAL A 308 10.70 17.40 5.50
C VAL A 308 10.59 16.58 4.22
N THR A 309 11.60 16.68 3.34
CA THR A 309 11.66 15.93 2.07
C THR A 309 13.08 15.88 1.53
N GLY A 310 13.39 14.88 0.70
CA GLY A 310 14.71 14.75 0.06
C GLY A 310 14.83 15.49 -1.26
N ASP A 311 16.05 15.49 -1.80
CA ASP A 311 16.39 16.00 -3.15
C ASP A 311 15.93 17.42 -3.45
N LEU A 312 15.92 18.31 -2.45
CA LEU A 312 15.40 19.66 -2.60
C LEU A 312 16.19 20.45 -3.66
N TYR A 313 15.53 20.87 -4.73
CA TYR A 313 16.13 21.64 -5.80
C TYR A 313 16.37 23.09 -5.38
N PHE A 314 17.43 23.70 -5.90
CA PHE A 314 17.84 25.06 -5.55
C PHE A 314 16.70 26.08 -5.71
N HIS A 315 16.03 26.09 -6.87
CA HIS A 315 14.94 27.04 -7.10
C HIS A 315 13.69 26.74 -6.27
N VAL A 316 13.40 25.45 -6.01
CA VAL A 316 12.30 25.05 -5.11
C VAL A 316 12.57 25.51 -3.67
N ALA A 317 13.85 25.48 -3.23
CA ALA A 317 14.24 26.03 -1.94
C ALA A 317 14.00 27.55 -1.86
N GLN A 318 14.31 28.29 -2.94
CA GLN A 318 13.99 29.71 -3.04
C GLN A 318 12.49 29.99 -3.02
N ASP A 319 11.69 29.17 -3.73
CA ASP A 319 10.23 29.27 -3.73
C ASP A 319 9.67 29.00 -2.33
N ALA A 320 10.17 27.97 -1.65
CA ALA A 320 9.78 27.66 -0.27
C ALA A 320 10.08 28.83 0.68
N GLN A 321 11.27 29.44 0.55
CA GLN A 321 11.63 30.62 1.31
C GLN A 321 10.70 31.81 1.02
N ALA A 322 10.37 32.04 -0.26
CA ALA A 322 9.50 33.15 -0.68
C ALA A 322 8.08 33.02 -0.13
N ILE A 323 7.55 31.78 0.00
CA ILE A 323 6.23 31.53 0.60
C ILE A 323 6.26 31.40 2.12
N GLY A 324 7.44 31.54 2.74
CA GLY A 324 7.62 31.41 4.18
C GLY A 324 7.33 29.99 4.71
N LEU A 325 7.79 28.96 4.00
CA LEU A 325 7.74 27.56 4.44
C LEU A 325 9.18 27.08 4.70
N PRO A 326 9.57 26.89 5.95
CA PRO A 326 10.80 26.18 6.27
C PRO A 326 10.82 24.76 5.67
N VAL A 327 11.98 24.34 5.17
CA VAL A 327 12.16 22.99 4.62
C VAL A 327 13.43 22.36 5.21
N ILE A 328 13.36 21.12 5.57
CA ILE A 328 14.52 20.29 5.95
C ILE A 328 14.66 19.17 4.93
N ASP A 329 15.83 19.08 4.34
CA ASP A 329 16.20 18.04 3.39
C ASP A 329 17.30 17.15 4.00
N PRO A 330 16.92 15.99 4.54
CA PRO A 330 17.86 15.01 5.12
C PRO A 330 18.44 14.05 4.08
N GLY A 331 18.18 14.27 2.79
CA GLY A 331 18.53 13.38 1.68
C GLY A 331 17.45 12.36 1.34
N HIS A 332 17.55 11.77 0.15
CA HIS A 332 16.60 10.78 -0.39
C HIS A 332 16.65 9.45 0.39
N HIS A 333 17.84 9.06 0.80
CA HIS A 333 18.11 7.77 1.44
C HIS A 333 17.40 7.56 2.81
N VAL A 334 16.69 8.57 3.32
CA VAL A 334 15.85 8.43 4.53
C VAL A 334 14.72 7.41 4.34
N GLU A 335 14.33 7.12 3.11
CA GLU A 335 13.36 6.07 2.78
C GLU A 335 13.81 4.66 3.19
N LYS A 336 15.09 4.48 3.55
CA LYS A 336 15.60 3.24 4.15
C LYS A 336 14.81 2.76 5.38
N VAL A 337 14.03 3.63 6.01
CA VAL A 337 13.11 3.26 7.11
C VAL A 337 12.14 2.16 6.68
N MET A 338 11.84 2.06 5.38
CA MET A 338 10.96 1.02 4.83
C MET A 338 11.56 -0.39 4.96
N ILE A 339 12.88 -0.52 5.00
CA ILE A 339 13.54 -1.83 5.05
C ILE A 339 13.04 -2.60 6.27
N GLN A 340 13.20 -2.01 7.47
CA GLN A 340 12.74 -2.65 8.70
C GLN A 340 11.21 -2.73 8.76
N GLY A 341 10.49 -1.69 8.33
CA GLY A 341 9.02 -1.68 8.31
C GLY A 341 8.42 -2.82 7.47
N VAL A 342 8.98 -3.09 6.28
CA VAL A 342 8.55 -4.21 5.44
C VAL A 342 8.92 -5.56 6.07
N VAL A 343 10.12 -5.67 6.65
CA VAL A 343 10.54 -6.89 7.36
C VAL A 343 9.58 -7.20 8.50
N ASP A 344 9.27 -6.23 9.35
CA ASP A 344 8.39 -6.40 10.51
C ASP A 344 6.98 -6.80 10.06
N HIS A 345 6.40 -6.05 9.11
CA HIS A 345 5.07 -6.34 8.57
C HIS A 345 4.98 -7.74 7.96
N MET A 346 5.94 -8.11 7.11
CA MET A 346 5.91 -9.41 6.42
C MET A 346 6.24 -10.57 7.35
N THR A 347 7.04 -10.35 8.39
CA THR A 347 7.29 -11.36 9.44
C THR A 347 6.03 -11.64 10.24
N GLU A 348 5.27 -10.62 10.62
CA GLU A 348 3.98 -10.77 11.31
C GLU A 348 2.98 -11.53 10.44
N LYS A 349 2.79 -11.07 9.19
CA LYS A 349 1.79 -11.66 8.28
C LYS A 349 2.20 -13.05 7.77
N GLY A 350 3.49 -13.32 7.72
CA GLY A 350 4.08 -14.61 7.33
C GLY A 350 4.36 -15.57 8.50
N ALA A 351 3.85 -15.33 9.70
CA ALA A 351 4.17 -16.10 10.91
C ALA A 351 3.92 -17.63 10.78
N ASN A 352 3.05 -18.06 9.87
CA ASN A 352 2.76 -19.47 9.59
C ASN A 352 3.64 -20.06 8.47
N TRP A 353 4.55 -19.28 7.90
CA TRP A 353 5.45 -19.71 6.83
C TRP A 353 6.81 -20.12 7.37
N GLN A 354 7.45 -21.03 6.68
CA GLN A 354 8.88 -21.30 6.81
C GLN A 354 9.60 -20.42 5.78
N CYS A 355 9.62 -19.11 6.06
CA CYS A 355 10.24 -18.08 5.23
C CYS A 355 10.76 -16.98 6.15
N GLU A 356 11.98 -16.57 5.95
CA GLU A 356 12.67 -15.53 6.71
C GLU A 356 12.71 -14.24 5.88
N PHE A 357 12.34 -13.12 6.50
CA PHE A 357 12.46 -11.78 5.91
C PHE A 357 13.65 -11.08 6.55
N LEU A 358 14.61 -10.70 5.72
CA LEU A 358 15.91 -10.16 6.15
C LEU A 358 16.06 -8.72 5.71
N PRO A 359 16.43 -7.79 6.60
CA PRO A 359 16.82 -6.46 6.19
C PRO A 359 18.17 -6.50 5.46
N SER A 360 18.32 -5.73 4.40
CA SER A 360 19.64 -5.47 3.82
C SER A 360 20.48 -4.61 4.76
N GLU A 361 21.74 -4.98 4.93
CA GLU A 361 22.72 -4.25 5.71
C GLU A 361 23.62 -3.35 4.84
N VAL A 362 23.44 -3.45 3.50
CA VAL A 362 24.17 -2.63 2.55
C VAL A 362 23.67 -1.19 2.61
N ASN A 363 24.60 -0.26 2.77
CA ASN A 363 24.30 1.16 2.67
C ASN A 363 24.41 1.61 1.21
N THR A 364 23.29 1.90 0.59
CA THR A 364 23.21 2.32 -0.81
C THR A 364 23.26 3.84 -1.02
N GLU A 365 23.51 4.64 0.05
CA GLU A 365 23.67 6.10 -0.05
C GLU A 365 24.90 6.45 -0.90
N PRO A 366 24.71 7.09 -2.08
CA PRO A 366 25.82 7.40 -2.98
C PRO A 366 26.64 8.62 -2.53
N PHE A 367 26.09 9.48 -1.67
CA PHE A 367 26.73 10.72 -1.26
C PHE A 367 27.55 10.54 0.02
N ARG A 368 28.70 11.20 0.05
CA ARG A 368 29.58 11.30 1.21
C ARG A 368 29.87 12.77 1.50
N LEU A 369 29.65 13.17 2.75
CA LEU A 369 30.09 14.48 3.22
C LEU A 369 31.60 14.50 3.42
N LYS A 370 32.24 15.61 3.07
CA LYS A 370 33.66 15.88 3.32
C LYS A 370 33.83 17.18 4.07
#